data_6dd55cc0fe927c921e8f9ca008b2010c
#
_entry.id   6dd55cc0fe927c921e8f9ca008b2010c
#
_cell.length_a   1.000
_cell.length_b   1.000
_cell.length_c   1.000
_cell.angle_alpha   90.00
_cell.angle_beta   90.00
_cell.angle_gamma   90.00
#
_symmetry.space_group_name_H-M   'P 1'
#
loop_
_entity.id
_entity.type
_entity.pdbx_description
1 polymer ?
#
loop_
_entity_poly.entity_id
_entity_poly.type
_entity_poly.pdbx_seq_one_letter_code
_entity_poly.pdbx_strand_id
1 'polypeptide(L)'
;MVVEEKRLVSHEIHLKQRPVGMPTESNFELVKVNVSDLKDGEFLVRNIWMSVDPYMRGRMKENKSYIPSFQLGKPLEGGCVGQIIKSKNNQFRVGEYVLGNFGWREYWISNYSNDVMKIDPNMAPIQWYLGILGMTGLTAYVGLLKIGELKGDDGDNNNNTIFVSAASGAVGSVACQIAKIKGFRVVGSVGSQEKVKWLLDQAGIDYAFNYKEVGENNVSSELRKACPNGIDIYFDNVGGKHLEAAIDNMKVFGRIVLCGMISQYNLSSLPAGPSNLFLAVTNRLNLQGFIVRDHYNMLNEFYADMSKWISEGKIKWNETVFEGLENAPKAFLALFKGENTGKMLVKIGSDALV
;
A
#
# COMPACT_ATOMS: atom_id res chain seq x y z
N MET A 1 11.27 33.83 39.00
CA MET A 1 11.88 32.81 38.12
C MET A 1 10.89 32.53 37.02
N VAL A 2 11.23 32.94 35.79
CA VAL A 2 10.46 32.57 34.59
C VAL A 2 10.84 31.12 34.35
N VAL A 3 9.90 30.19 34.56
CA VAL A 3 10.06 28.79 34.15
C VAL A 3 10.09 28.85 32.62
N GLU A 4 11.26 28.69 32.01
CA GLU A 4 11.35 28.45 30.56
C GLU A 4 10.53 27.19 30.25
N GLU A 5 9.34 27.35 29.67
CA GLU A 5 8.58 26.22 29.13
C GLU A 5 9.45 25.54 28.09
N LYS A 6 9.86 24.32 28.40
CA LYS A 6 10.68 23.49 27.51
C LYS A 6 9.93 23.31 26.20
N ARG A 7 10.37 24.00 25.15
CA ARG A 7 9.74 23.90 23.83
C ARG A 7 9.73 22.43 23.38
N LEU A 8 8.57 21.96 22.90
CA LEU A 8 8.42 20.63 22.37
C LEU A 8 9.30 20.48 21.11
N VAL A 9 10.10 19.42 21.05
CA VAL A 9 10.97 19.10 19.93
C VAL A 9 10.36 17.90 19.17
N SER A 10 10.30 18.00 17.86
CA SER A 10 9.94 16.92 16.92
C SER A 10 11.16 16.42 16.18
N HIS A 11 11.29 15.13 16.04
CA HIS A 11 12.18 14.54 15.02
C HIS A 11 11.41 14.35 13.73
N GLU A 12 12.10 14.60 12.61
CA GLU A 12 11.55 14.47 11.26
C GLU A 12 12.57 13.80 10.35
N ILE A 13 12.11 12.98 9.41
CA ILE A 13 12.95 12.43 8.34
C ILE A 13 12.76 13.30 7.09
N HIS A 14 13.82 13.98 6.69
CA HIS A 14 13.86 14.83 5.51
C HIS A 14 14.48 14.09 4.31
N LEU A 15 14.03 14.44 3.09
CA LEU A 15 14.72 14.04 1.88
C LEU A 15 15.96 14.91 1.71
N LYS A 16 17.15 14.33 1.96
CA LYS A 16 18.43 15.03 1.86
C LYS A 16 18.89 15.21 0.41
N GLN A 17 18.75 14.15 -0.38
CA GLN A 17 19.10 14.14 -1.80
C GLN A 17 18.22 13.14 -2.58
N ARG A 18 18.02 13.42 -3.86
CA ARG A 18 17.26 12.55 -4.75
C ARG A 18 18.09 11.30 -5.11
N PRO A 19 17.52 10.08 -4.94
CA PRO A 19 18.23 8.86 -5.30
C PRO A 19 18.26 8.67 -6.82
N VAL A 20 19.42 8.22 -7.32
CA VAL A 20 19.56 7.63 -8.66
C VAL A 20 19.58 6.11 -8.50
N GLY A 21 18.70 5.40 -9.20
CA GLY A 21 18.56 3.96 -8.98
C GLY A 21 17.90 3.62 -7.63
N MET A 22 18.40 2.57 -6.97
CA MET A 22 17.92 2.16 -5.64
C MET A 22 18.26 3.21 -4.60
N PRO A 23 17.31 3.70 -3.78
CA PRO A 23 17.61 4.61 -2.69
C PRO A 23 18.47 3.92 -1.61
N THR A 24 19.18 4.73 -0.84
CA THR A 24 20.00 4.31 0.30
C THR A 24 19.67 5.17 1.51
N GLU A 25 20.12 4.76 2.69
CA GLU A 25 19.90 5.55 3.92
C GLU A 25 20.49 6.97 3.81
N SER A 26 21.56 7.18 3.02
CA SER A 26 22.17 8.50 2.81
C SER A 26 21.28 9.51 2.07
N ASN A 27 20.19 9.05 1.45
CA ASN A 27 19.18 9.93 0.85
C ASN A 27 18.28 10.64 1.87
N PHE A 28 18.33 10.19 3.12
CA PHE A 28 17.48 10.67 4.22
C PHE A 28 18.33 11.35 5.30
N GLU A 29 17.70 12.22 6.05
CA GLU A 29 18.31 12.92 7.18
C GLU A 29 17.31 13.03 8.34
N LEU A 30 17.74 12.64 9.54
CA LEU A 30 16.98 12.84 10.78
C LEU A 30 17.25 14.26 11.29
N VAL A 31 16.22 15.09 11.36
CA VAL A 31 16.32 16.51 11.73
C VAL A 31 15.51 16.77 12.99
N LYS A 32 16.04 17.62 13.89
CA LYS A 32 15.32 18.13 15.07
C LYS A 32 14.70 19.48 14.75
N VAL A 33 13.40 19.62 15.01
CA VAL A 33 12.65 20.84 14.76
C VAL A 33 11.87 21.22 16.03
N ASN A 34 11.88 22.49 16.40
CA ASN A 34 11.02 22.99 17.47
C ASN A 34 9.57 23.07 16.95
N VAL A 35 8.65 22.47 17.70
CA VAL A 35 7.22 22.59 17.41
C VAL A 35 6.76 23.99 17.77
N SER A 36 6.10 24.68 16.84
CA SER A 36 5.59 26.03 17.05
C SER A 36 4.35 26.03 17.97
N ASP A 37 4.04 27.17 18.58
CA ASP A 37 2.79 27.36 19.30
C ASP A 37 1.60 27.32 18.34
N LEU A 38 0.48 26.79 18.84
CA LEU A 38 -0.76 26.73 18.08
C LEU A 38 -1.38 28.13 17.89
N LYS A 39 -1.79 28.41 16.68
CA LYS A 39 -2.68 29.53 16.34
C LYS A 39 -4.14 29.12 16.55
N ASP A 40 -5.05 30.08 16.56
CA ASP A 40 -6.48 29.81 16.63
C ASP A 40 -6.92 28.95 15.44
N GLY A 41 -7.73 27.95 15.71
CA GLY A 41 -8.19 26.96 14.74
C GLY A 41 -7.22 25.82 14.48
N GLU A 42 -6.01 25.82 15.07
CA GLU A 42 -5.02 24.75 14.89
C GLU A 42 -5.12 23.67 15.99
N PHE A 43 -4.63 22.50 15.67
CA PHE A 43 -4.42 21.40 16.62
C PHE A 43 -3.09 20.72 16.35
N LEU A 44 -2.51 20.15 17.42
CA LEU A 44 -1.24 19.43 17.39
C LEU A 44 -1.50 17.94 17.56
N VAL A 45 -0.93 17.15 16.64
CA VAL A 45 -1.01 15.69 16.65
C VAL A 45 0.36 15.10 16.95
N ARG A 46 0.39 14.10 17.83
CA ARG A 46 1.52 13.20 18.02
C ARG A 46 1.28 11.94 17.18
N ASN A 47 2.16 11.67 16.22
CA ASN A 47 2.11 10.44 15.45
C ASN A 47 2.42 9.22 16.32
N ILE A 48 1.68 8.15 16.11
CA ILE A 48 1.85 6.84 16.75
C ILE A 48 2.32 5.83 15.71
N TRP A 49 1.68 5.82 14.55
CA TRP A 49 1.98 4.93 13.44
C TRP A 49 2.14 5.69 12.14
N MET A 50 3.03 5.24 11.30
CA MET A 50 3.11 5.70 9.92
C MET A 50 3.24 4.53 8.94
N SER A 51 2.75 4.79 7.74
CA SER A 51 2.88 3.90 6.59
C SER A 51 4.14 4.23 5.80
N VAL A 52 4.81 3.21 5.31
CA VAL A 52 5.76 3.33 4.19
C VAL A 52 5.22 2.54 3.00
N ASP A 53 5.26 3.16 1.84
CA ASP A 53 4.60 2.65 0.63
C ASP A 53 5.50 2.82 -0.60
N PRO A 54 5.47 1.86 -1.55
CA PRO A 54 6.35 1.91 -2.73
C PRO A 54 6.18 3.15 -3.61
N TYR A 55 4.96 3.75 -3.67
CA TYR A 55 4.70 4.95 -4.48
C TYR A 55 5.55 6.15 -4.07
N MET A 56 5.99 6.19 -2.80
CA MET A 56 6.86 7.26 -2.27
C MET A 56 8.17 7.36 -3.06
N ARG A 57 8.65 6.23 -3.66
CA ARG A 57 9.83 6.23 -4.52
C ARG A 57 9.65 7.14 -5.75
N GLY A 58 8.47 7.14 -6.33
CA GLY A 58 8.13 8.06 -7.45
C GLY A 58 8.21 9.53 -7.04
N ARG A 59 7.80 9.85 -5.82
CA ARG A 59 7.86 11.22 -5.27
C ARG A 59 9.28 11.71 -4.95
N MET A 60 10.26 10.80 -4.86
CA MET A 60 11.68 11.18 -4.68
C MET A 60 12.34 11.64 -6.00
N LYS A 61 11.68 11.42 -7.15
CA LYS A 61 12.11 11.94 -8.46
C LYS A 61 11.48 13.32 -8.70
N GLU A 62 12.15 14.13 -9.50
CA GLU A 62 11.60 15.42 -9.94
C GLU A 62 10.91 15.23 -11.28
N ASN A 63 9.64 14.87 -11.25
CA ASN A 63 8.83 14.65 -12.44
C ASN A 63 7.36 15.02 -12.20
N LYS A 64 6.65 15.34 -13.29
CA LYS A 64 5.21 15.54 -13.25
C LYS A 64 4.50 14.20 -13.00
N SER A 65 3.65 14.15 -11.98
CA SER A 65 2.88 12.97 -11.62
C SER A 65 1.52 13.36 -11.01
N TYR A 66 0.68 12.38 -10.67
CA TYR A 66 -0.61 12.59 -9.99
C TYR A 66 -0.48 13.18 -8.57
N ILE A 67 0.72 13.14 -8.01
CA ILE A 67 1.05 13.66 -6.69
C ILE A 67 2.38 14.43 -6.77
N PRO A 68 2.54 15.58 -6.05
CA PRO A 68 3.77 16.34 -6.07
C PRO A 68 5.00 15.57 -5.58
N SER A 69 6.15 15.88 -6.15
CA SER A 69 7.44 15.37 -5.70
C SER A 69 7.76 15.86 -4.29
N PHE A 70 8.48 15.06 -3.50
CA PHE A 70 9.04 15.51 -2.24
C PHE A 70 10.06 16.64 -2.45
N GLN A 71 10.05 17.60 -1.55
CA GLN A 71 11.00 18.73 -1.56
C GLN A 71 12.27 18.35 -0.80
N LEU A 72 13.43 18.75 -1.33
CA LEU A 72 14.71 18.58 -0.64
C LEU A 72 14.76 19.42 0.65
N GLY A 73 15.32 18.86 1.70
CA GLY A 73 15.43 19.52 3.01
C GLY A 73 14.08 19.74 3.71
N LYS A 74 13.03 19.01 3.28
CA LYS A 74 11.73 19.00 3.92
C LYS A 74 11.37 17.58 4.36
N PRO A 75 10.53 17.44 5.41
CA PRO A 75 10.06 16.12 5.82
C PRO A 75 9.29 15.44 4.69
N LEU A 76 9.50 14.13 4.56
CA LEU A 76 8.67 13.34 3.69
C LEU A 76 7.23 13.32 4.21
N GLU A 77 6.32 12.84 3.38
CA GLU A 77 4.90 12.71 3.69
C GLU A 77 4.43 11.30 3.40
N GLY A 78 3.43 10.87 4.13
CA GLY A 78 2.79 9.57 3.97
C GLY A 78 1.70 9.37 5.00
N GLY A 79 0.87 8.35 4.83
CA GLY A 79 -0.20 8.04 5.76
C GLY A 79 0.33 7.89 7.18
N CYS A 80 -0.36 8.46 8.14
CA CYS A 80 -0.05 8.34 9.56
C CYS A 80 -1.32 8.35 10.40
N VAL A 81 -1.25 7.68 11.55
CA VAL A 81 -2.25 7.74 12.61
C VAL A 81 -1.60 8.32 13.85
N GLY A 82 -2.25 9.31 14.42
CA GLY A 82 -1.79 9.97 15.62
C GLY A 82 -2.92 10.38 16.55
N GLN A 83 -2.55 10.90 17.71
CA GLN A 83 -3.49 11.40 18.71
C GLN A 83 -3.31 12.91 18.87
N ILE A 84 -4.42 13.63 18.94
CA ILE A 84 -4.43 15.06 19.21
C ILE A 84 -4.03 15.30 20.67
N ILE A 85 -2.93 16.04 20.87
CA ILE A 85 -2.38 16.31 22.21
C ILE A 85 -2.59 17.76 22.68
N LYS A 86 -2.80 18.70 21.73
CA LYS A 86 -3.21 20.10 22.00
C LYS A 86 -4.17 20.54 20.91
N SER A 87 -5.16 21.40 21.26
CA SER A 87 -6.11 21.91 20.29
C SER A 87 -6.61 23.31 20.64
N LYS A 88 -6.67 24.17 19.62
CA LYS A 88 -7.43 25.43 19.58
C LYS A 88 -8.51 25.37 18.49
N ASN A 89 -8.92 24.17 18.09
CA ASN A 89 -9.90 23.91 17.04
C ASN A 89 -11.20 23.35 17.65
N ASN A 90 -12.36 23.87 17.22
CA ASN A 90 -13.65 23.46 17.77
C ASN A 90 -14.12 22.06 17.31
N GLN A 91 -13.60 21.59 16.18
CA GLN A 91 -13.99 20.30 15.60
C GLN A 91 -13.07 19.16 16.05
N PHE A 92 -11.79 19.43 16.40
CA PHE A 92 -10.79 18.45 16.76
C PHE A 92 -10.38 18.61 18.22
N ARG A 93 -10.69 17.62 19.06
CA ARG A 93 -10.47 17.68 20.52
C ARG A 93 -9.25 16.87 20.94
N VAL A 94 -8.61 17.29 22.02
CA VAL A 94 -7.53 16.53 22.67
C VAL A 94 -8.02 15.14 23.03
N GLY A 95 -7.19 14.13 22.77
CA GLY A 95 -7.48 12.71 22.97
C GLY A 95 -8.08 12.00 21.76
N GLU A 96 -8.64 12.72 20.76
CA GLU A 96 -9.16 12.08 19.54
C GLU A 96 -8.01 11.54 18.68
N TYR A 97 -8.28 10.41 18.01
CA TYR A 97 -7.36 9.81 17.05
C TYR A 97 -7.69 10.27 15.63
N VAL A 98 -6.66 10.50 14.86
CA VAL A 98 -6.80 11.01 13.50
C VAL A 98 -5.87 10.28 12.52
N LEU A 99 -6.41 10.05 11.32
CA LEU A 99 -5.66 9.64 10.14
C LEU A 99 -5.31 10.88 9.33
N GLY A 100 -4.05 11.02 8.95
CA GLY A 100 -3.53 12.13 8.13
C GLY A 100 -2.46 11.65 7.17
N ASN A 101 -1.86 12.60 6.46
CA ASN A 101 -0.78 12.34 5.50
C ASN A 101 0.54 13.00 5.91
N PHE A 102 0.76 13.15 7.21
CA PHE A 102 1.89 13.84 7.83
C PHE A 102 2.84 12.88 8.54
N GLY A 103 3.06 11.69 7.98
CA GLY A 103 4.06 10.74 8.44
C GLY A 103 5.48 11.28 8.28
N TRP A 104 6.49 10.46 8.63
CA TRP A 104 7.91 10.78 8.63
C TRP A 104 8.32 11.87 9.63
N ARG A 105 7.50 12.09 10.67
CA ARG A 105 7.77 13.00 11.81
C ARG A 105 7.01 12.57 13.06
N GLU A 106 7.48 13.02 14.22
CA GLU A 106 6.81 12.70 15.49
C GLU A 106 5.56 13.56 15.73
N TYR A 107 5.61 14.85 15.36
CA TYR A 107 4.52 15.80 15.59
C TYR A 107 4.21 16.61 14.34
N TRP A 108 2.95 17.02 14.22
CA TRP A 108 2.51 17.93 13.17
C TRP A 108 1.35 18.78 13.62
N ILE A 109 1.24 19.98 13.06
CA ILE A 109 0.16 20.92 13.31
C ILE A 109 -0.69 21.00 12.03
N SER A 110 -2.03 21.02 12.22
CA SER A 110 -2.99 21.28 11.16
C SER A 110 -4.04 22.28 11.62
N ASN A 111 -4.55 23.05 10.67
CA ASN A 111 -5.68 23.96 10.87
C ASN A 111 -6.91 23.50 10.09
N TYR A 112 -6.84 22.38 9.35
CA TYR A 112 -7.83 22.04 8.37
C TYR A 112 -8.27 20.59 8.39
N SER A 113 -9.56 20.37 8.14
CA SER A 113 -10.22 19.08 8.28
C SER A 113 -10.21 18.19 7.04
N ASN A 114 -10.00 18.74 5.81
CA ASN A 114 -10.15 17.92 4.60
C ASN A 114 -9.03 16.89 4.39
N ASP A 115 -7.84 17.12 4.98
CA ASP A 115 -6.71 16.19 4.90
C ASP A 115 -6.58 15.31 6.14
N VAL A 116 -7.53 15.43 7.08
CA VAL A 116 -7.51 14.73 8.37
C VAL A 116 -8.85 14.10 8.63
N MET A 117 -8.86 12.79 8.86
CA MET A 117 -10.06 12.02 9.19
C MET A 117 -9.99 11.54 10.64
N LYS A 118 -11.05 11.76 11.43
CA LYS A 118 -11.18 11.13 12.74
C LYS A 118 -11.39 9.62 12.58
N ILE A 119 -10.75 8.85 13.44
CA ILE A 119 -10.90 7.41 13.52
C ILE A 119 -11.32 7.00 14.93
N ASP A 120 -12.10 5.94 15.02
CA ASP A 120 -12.53 5.37 16.32
C ASP A 120 -11.62 4.19 16.67
N PRO A 121 -10.80 4.29 17.74
CA PRO A 121 -9.92 3.21 18.18
C PRO A 121 -10.69 1.98 18.73
N ASN A 122 -11.99 2.13 19.03
CA ASN A 122 -12.83 1.02 19.50
C ASN A 122 -13.36 0.16 18.35
N MET A 123 -13.36 0.67 17.11
CA MET A 123 -13.84 -0.06 15.93
C MET A 123 -12.80 -1.05 15.40
N ALA A 124 -11.52 -0.66 15.45
CA ALA A 124 -10.39 -1.50 15.00
C ALA A 124 -9.07 -0.98 15.58
N PRO A 125 -8.01 -1.81 15.62
CA PRO A 125 -6.66 -1.33 15.89
C PRO A 125 -6.29 -0.16 14.98
N ILE A 126 -5.79 0.92 15.56
CA ILE A 126 -5.62 2.20 14.84
C ILE A 126 -4.68 2.10 13.62
N GLN A 127 -3.69 1.21 13.64
CA GLN A 127 -2.79 0.98 12.51
C GLN A 127 -3.49 0.33 11.30
N TRP A 128 -4.65 -0.34 11.48
CA TRP A 128 -5.40 -0.92 10.39
C TRP A 128 -5.92 0.13 9.40
N TYR A 129 -6.12 1.37 9.86
CA TYR A 129 -6.48 2.51 8.99
C TYR A 129 -5.34 2.96 8.06
N LEU A 130 -4.11 2.43 8.24
CA LEU A 130 -2.99 2.58 7.31
C LEU A 130 -2.84 1.39 6.35
N GLY A 131 -3.63 0.34 6.55
CA GLY A 131 -3.52 -0.92 5.82
C GLY A 131 -4.87 -1.41 5.32
N ILE A 132 -5.37 -2.45 5.99
CA ILE A 132 -6.57 -3.20 5.57
C ILE A 132 -7.85 -2.34 5.54
N LEU A 133 -7.99 -1.37 6.43
CA LEU A 133 -9.08 -0.38 6.46
C LEU A 133 -8.65 0.98 5.88
N GLY A 134 -7.48 1.06 5.25
CA GLY A 134 -6.92 2.28 4.68
C GLY A 134 -6.72 2.21 3.17
N MET A 135 -5.78 3.02 2.70
CA MET A 135 -5.48 3.18 1.27
C MET A 135 -5.20 1.84 0.56
N THR A 136 -4.43 0.94 1.17
CA THR A 136 -4.04 -0.31 0.50
C THR A 136 -5.20 -1.31 0.41
N GLY A 137 -6.05 -1.39 1.44
CA GLY A 137 -7.29 -2.17 1.39
C GLY A 137 -8.25 -1.64 0.33
N LEU A 138 -8.49 -0.32 0.32
CA LEU A 138 -9.33 0.33 -0.69
C LEU A 138 -8.76 0.15 -2.11
N THR A 139 -7.44 0.18 -2.27
CA THR A 139 -6.79 -0.06 -3.57
C THR A 139 -7.10 -1.46 -4.10
N ALA A 140 -7.02 -2.49 -3.25
CA ALA A 140 -7.39 -3.85 -3.63
C ALA A 140 -8.88 -3.95 -4.00
N TYR A 141 -9.74 -3.34 -3.19
CA TYR A 141 -11.19 -3.34 -3.37
C TYR A 141 -11.60 -2.66 -4.69
N VAL A 142 -11.15 -1.43 -4.92
CA VAL A 142 -11.41 -0.68 -6.16
C VAL A 142 -10.82 -1.40 -7.37
N GLY A 143 -9.56 -1.83 -7.26
CA GLY A 143 -8.86 -2.50 -8.35
C GLY A 143 -9.57 -3.77 -8.81
N LEU A 144 -10.13 -4.55 -7.89
CA LEU A 144 -10.89 -5.76 -8.24
C LEU A 144 -12.32 -5.45 -8.70
N LEU A 145 -13.09 -4.74 -7.89
CA LEU A 145 -14.53 -4.64 -8.12
C LEU A 145 -14.88 -3.62 -9.19
N LYS A 146 -14.11 -2.51 -9.28
CA LYS A 146 -14.39 -1.44 -10.24
C LYS A 146 -13.57 -1.57 -11.53
N ILE A 147 -12.26 -1.77 -11.41
CA ILE A 147 -11.35 -1.80 -12.56
C ILE A 147 -11.31 -3.20 -13.20
N GLY A 148 -11.17 -4.21 -12.37
CA GLY A 148 -11.20 -5.62 -12.78
C GLY A 148 -12.60 -6.11 -13.15
N GLU A 149 -13.65 -5.36 -12.78
CA GLU A 149 -15.07 -5.74 -12.93
C GLU A 149 -15.34 -7.17 -12.43
N LEU A 150 -14.68 -7.50 -11.30
CA LEU A 150 -14.85 -8.79 -10.66
C LEU A 150 -16.28 -8.90 -10.14
N LYS A 151 -17.10 -9.73 -10.80
CA LYS A 151 -18.50 -9.96 -10.44
C LYS A 151 -18.58 -11.05 -9.38
N GLY A 152 -19.62 -11.00 -8.55
CA GLY A 152 -19.88 -12.04 -7.57
C GLY A 152 -20.27 -13.37 -8.22
N ASP A 153 -20.35 -14.39 -7.38
CA ASP A 153 -20.75 -15.73 -7.78
C ASP A 153 -22.22 -15.74 -8.25
N ASP A 154 -22.39 -15.72 -9.58
CA ASP A 154 -23.66 -15.96 -10.26
C ASP A 154 -23.81 -17.43 -10.69
N GLY A 155 -23.05 -18.34 -10.03
CA GLY A 155 -23.13 -19.79 -10.20
C GLY A 155 -22.17 -20.39 -11.22
N ASP A 156 -21.46 -19.58 -12.01
CA ASP A 156 -20.56 -20.04 -13.08
C ASP A 156 -19.08 -19.65 -12.86
N ASN A 157 -18.74 -19.04 -11.70
CA ASN A 157 -17.42 -18.51 -11.41
C ASN A 157 -16.36 -19.57 -11.07
N ASN A 158 -16.71 -20.83 -10.89
CA ASN A 158 -15.75 -21.90 -10.55
C ASN A 158 -14.64 -22.14 -11.62
N ASN A 159 -14.78 -21.52 -12.80
CA ASN A 159 -13.80 -21.57 -13.87
C ASN A 159 -13.01 -20.27 -14.06
N ASN A 160 -13.33 -19.21 -13.29
CA ASN A 160 -12.68 -17.90 -13.42
C ASN A 160 -11.42 -17.85 -12.57
N THR A 161 -10.32 -17.46 -13.18
CA THR A 161 -8.99 -17.43 -12.54
C THR A 161 -8.47 -16.00 -12.46
N ILE A 162 -8.00 -15.61 -11.28
CA ILE A 162 -7.25 -14.38 -11.09
C ILE A 162 -5.79 -14.70 -10.76
N PHE A 163 -4.89 -13.98 -11.37
CA PHE A 163 -3.49 -13.92 -11.00
C PHE A 163 -3.20 -12.62 -10.27
N VAL A 164 -2.46 -12.67 -9.16
CA VAL A 164 -2.04 -11.51 -8.38
C VAL A 164 -0.52 -11.55 -8.21
N SER A 165 0.17 -10.54 -8.69
CA SER A 165 1.61 -10.39 -8.43
C SER A 165 1.88 -9.64 -7.12
N ALA A 166 3.02 -9.90 -6.47
CA ALA A 166 3.31 -9.46 -5.10
C ALA A 166 2.15 -9.80 -4.14
N ALA A 167 1.65 -11.02 -4.26
CA ALA A 167 0.40 -11.49 -3.66
C ALA A 167 0.38 -11.44 -2.13
N SER A 168 1.53 -11.46 -1.44
CA SER A 168 1.62 -11.34 0.02
C SER A 168 1.80 -9.91 0.53
N GLY A 169 1.84 -8.91 -0.37
CA GLY A 169 1.97 -7.50 0.00
C GLY A 169 0.67 -6.89 0.53
N ALA A 170 0.73 -5.63 0.97
CA ALA A 170 -0.39 -4.93 1.58
C ALA A 170 -1.66 -4.87 0.69
N VAL A 171 -1.48 -4.65 -0.61
CA VAL A 171 -2.58 -4.66 -1.60
C VAL A 171 -2.87 -6.08 -2.07
N GLY A 172 -1.82 -6.82 -2.45
CA GLY A 172 -1.95 -8.15 -3.05
C GLY A 172 -2.64 -9.16 -2.15
N SER A 173 -2.34 -9.17 -0.84
CA SER A 173 -2.95 -10.11 0.10
C SER A 173 -4.46 -9.87 0.30
N VAL A 174 -4.88 -8.61 0.27
CA VAL A 174 -6.30 -8.25 0.34
C VAL A 174 -6.99 -8.60 -0.98
N ALA A 175 -6.36 -8.29 -2.12
CA ALA A 175 -6.90 -8.64 -3.44
C ALA A 175 -7.12 -10.14 -3.59
N CYS A 176 -6.15 -10.96 -3.18
CA CYS A 176 -6.28 -12.41 -3.18
C CYS A 176 -7.51 -12.89 -2.39
N GLN A 177 -7.69 -12.38 -1.19
CA GLN A 177 -8.77 -12.82 -0.30
C GLN A 177 -10.15 -12.31 -0.75
N ILE A 178 -10.25 -11.07 -1.25
CA ILE A 178 -11.49 -10.59 -1.86
C ILE A 178 -11.88 -11.47 -3.05
N ALA A 179 -10.92 -11.83 -3.91
CA ALA A 179 -11.18 -12.71 -5.04
C ALA A 179 -11.65 -14.11 -4.60
N LYS A 180 -11.08 -14.66 -3.51
CA LYS A 180 -11.58 -15.91 -2.90
C LYS A 180 -13.00 -15.78 -2.38
N ILE A 181 -13.32 -14.69 -1.67
CA ILE A 181 -14.69 -14.43 -1.17
C ILE A 181 -15.70 -14.36 -2.32
N LYS A 182 -15.25 -13.89 -3.49
CA LYS A 182 -16.08 -13.79 -4.71
C LYS A 182 -16.10 -15.08 -5.56
N GLY A 183 -15.50 -16.19 -5.09
CA GLY A 183 -15.55 -17.50 -5.73
C GLY A 183 -14.51 -17.77 -6.82
N PHE A 184 -13.52 -16.91 -7.00
CA PHE A 184 -12.47 -17.09 -8.01
C PHE A 184 -11.42 -18.10 -7.58
N ARG A 185 -10.86 -18.81 -8.56
CA ARG A 185 -9.56 -19.48 -8.40
C ARG A 185 -8.47 -18.41 -8.35
N VAL A 186 -7.65 -18.41 -7.30
CA VAL A 186 -6.63 -17.39 -7.07
C VAL A 186 -5.23 -17.98 -7.15
N VAL A 187 -4.41 -17.40 -8.02
CA VAL A 187 -2.99 -17.73 -8.19
C VAL A 187 -2.15 -16.52 -7.77
N GLY A 188 -1.13 -16.73 -6.95
CA GLY A 188 -0.27 -15.67 -6.43
C GLY A 188 1.22 -15.88 -6.70
N SER A 189 1.96 -14.82 -7.04
CA SER A 189 3.42 -14.85 -7.09
C SER A 189 4.04 -14.03 -5.97
N VAL A 190 5.07 -14.57 -5.33
CA VAL A 190 5.82 -13.97 -4.23
C VAL A 190 7.31 -14.27 -4.32
N GLY A 191 8.13 -13.63 -3.48
CA GLY A 191 9.60 -13.74 -3.54
C GLY A 191 10.24 -14.63 -2.49
N SER A 192 9.48 -15.47 -1.75
CA SER A 192 10.03 -16.45 -0.80
C SER A 192 9.03 -17.58 -0.52
N GLN A 193 9.53 -18.74 -0.07
CA GLN A 193 8.71 -19.90 0.28
C GLN A 193 7.86 -19.65 1.53
N GLU A 194 8.34 -18.87 2.47
CA GLU A 194 7.57 -18.48 3.66
C GLU A 194 6.29 -17.72 3.25
N LYS A 195 6.39 -16.82 2.27
CA LYS A 195 5.24 -16.09 1.73
C LYS A 195 4.30 -16.99 0.92
N VAL A 196 4.83 -17.97 0.20
CA VAL A 196 4.01 -19.02 -0.46
C VAL A 196 3.18 -19.75 0.59
N LYS A 197 3.83 -20.20 1.66
CA LYS A 197 3.15 -20.91 2.76
C LYS A 197 2.07 -20.05 3.39
N TRP A 198 2.36 -18.78 3.70
CA TRP A 198 1.37 -17.86 4.27
C TRP A 198 0.15 -17.69 3.37
N LEU A 199 0.35 -17.54 2.05
CA LEU A 199 -0.74 -17.39 1.09
C LEU A 199 -1.64 -18.63 1.03
N LEU A 200 -1.05 -19.82 1.06
CA LEU A 200 -1.81 -21.07 1.02
C LEU A 200 -2.51 -21.35 2.35
N ASP A 201 -1.79 -21.25 3.48
CA ASP A 201 -2.27 -21.68 4.78
C ASP A 201 -3.17 -20.65 5.46
N GLN A 202 -2.90 -19.34 5.28
CA GLN A 202 -3.59 -18.28 6.00
C GLN A 202 -4.53 -17.47 5.10
N ALA A 203 -4.08 -17.07 3.90
CA ALA A 203 -4.92 -16.34 2.96
C ALA A 203 -5.85 -17.27 2.15
N GLY A 204 -5.59 -18.58 2.15
CA GLY A 204 -6.46 -19.60 1.58
C GLY A 204 -6.57 -19.56 0.06
N ILE A 205 -5.54 -19.08 -0.66
CA ILE A 205 -5.53 -19.08 -2.12
C ILE A 205 -5.24 -20.49 -2.69
N ASP A 206 -5.56 -20.69 -3.95
CA ASP A 206 -5.51 -22.03 -4.56
C ASP A 206 -4.13 -22.46 -5.03
N TYR A 207 -3.28 -21.48 -5.39
CA TYR A 207 -1.92 -21.72 -5.84
C TYR A 207 -1.03 -20.52 -5.57
N ALA A 208 0.18 -20.77 -5.09
CA ALA A 208 1.21 -19.74 -4.92
C ALA A 208 2.57 -20.27 -5.33
N PHE A 209 3.43 -19.41 -5.89
CA PHE A 209 4.79 -19.77 -6.27
C PHE A 209 5.80 -18.69 -5.95
N ASN A 210 7.03 -19.11 -5.68
CA ASN A 210 8.18 -18.24 -5.50
C ASN A 210 8.84 -17.97 -6.87
N TYR A 211 8.62 -16.78 -7.41
CA TYR A 211 9.14 -16.40 -8.72
C TYR A 211 10.68 -16.39 -8.80
N LYS A 212 11.36 -16.21 -7.66
CA LYS A 212 12.84 -16.24 -7.61
C LYS A 212 13.40 -17.65 -7.81
N GLU A 213 12.70 -18.68 -7.31
CA GLU A 213 13.06 -20.09 -7.50
C GLU A 213 12.69 -20.59 -8.88
N VAL A 214 11.52 -20.20 -9.36
CA VAL A 214 11.07 -20.49 -10.73
C VAL A 214 11.99 -19.84 -11.75
N GLY A 215 12.51 -18.65 -11.45
CA GLY A 215 13.27 -17.78 -12.36
C GLY A 215 12.35 -16.87 -13.16
N GLU A 216 12.70 -15.61 -13.27
CA GLU A 216 11.84 -14.58 -13.89
C GLU A 216 11.42 -14.90 -15.33
N ASN A 217 12.28 -15.56 -16.12
CA ASN A 217 11.98 -15.96 -17.49
C ASN A 217 11.03 -17.16 -17.58
N ASN A 218 10.82 -17.88 -16.51
CA ASN A 218 9.96 -19.05 -16.45
C ASN A 218 8.57 -18.76 -15.84
N VAL A 219 8.30 -17.53 -15.43
CA VAL A 219 7.00 -17.12 -14.83
C VAL A 219 5.84 -17.45 -15.78
N SER A 220 5.99 -17.23 -17.11
CA SER A 220 4.95 -17.57 -18.09
C SER A 220 4.64 -19.07 -18.12
N SER A 221 5.66 -19.92 -18.09
CA SER A 221 5.46 -21.37 -18.05
C SER A 221 4.84 -21.85 -16.75
N GLU A 222 5.18 -21.22 -15.62
CA GLU A 222 4.59 -21.53 -14.32
C GLU A 222 3.12 -21.12 -14.26
N LEU A 223 2.77 -19.94 -14.78
CA LEU A 223 1.38 -19.49 -14.92
C LEU A 223 0.56 -20.43 -15.80
N ARG A 224 1.12 -20.97 -16.88
CA ARG A 224 0.43 -21.96 -17.72
C ARG A 224 0.08 -23.23 -16.98
N LYS A 225 0.95 -23.69 -16.07
CA LYS A 225 0.66 -24.85 -15.20
C LYS A 225 -0.40 -24.49 -14.14
N ALA A 226 -0.23 -23.33 -13.48
CA ALA A 226 -1.12 -22.89 -12.41
C ALA A 226 -2.52 -22.48 -12.91
N CYS A 227 -2.62 -21.99 -14.16
CA CYS A 227 -3.83 -21.49 -14.80
C CYS A 227 -4.11 -22.25 -16.11
N PRO A 228 -4.43 -23.56 -16.08
CA PRO A 228 -4.55 -24.37 -17.31
C PRO A 228 -5.64 -23.88 -18.27
N ASN A 229 -6.65 -23.16 -17.74
CA ASN A 229 -7.74 -22.57 -18.53
C ASN A 229 -7.49 -21.09 -18.87
N GLY A 230 -6.30 -20.56 -18.58
CA GLY A 230 -5.96 -19.15 -18.74
C GLY A 230 -6.42 -18.25 -17.60
N ILE A 231 -6.09 -16.96 -17.69
CA ILE A 231 -6.30 -15.94 -16.66
C ILE A 231 -7.40 -14.98 -17.11
N ASP A 232 -8.43 -14.80 -16.30
CA ASP A 232 -9.51 -13.83 -16.55
C ASP A 232 -9.12 -12.43 -16.12
N ILE A 233 -8.50 -12.32 -14.93
CA ILE A 233 -8.06 -11.05 -14.35
C ILE A 233 -6.60 -11.19 -13.89
N TYR A 234 -5.75 -10.24 -14.27
CA TYR A 234 -4.44 -10.06 -13.69
C TYR A 234 -4.40 -8.77 -12.85
N PHE A 235 -4.12 -8.90 -11.56
CA PHE A 235 -3.91 -7.76 -10.68
C PHE A 235 -2.41 -7.47 -10.58
N ASP A 236 -1.95 -6.45 -11.30
CA ASP A 236 -0.53 -6.15 -11.45
C ASP A 236 0.01 -5.16 -10.43
N ASN A 237 0.89 -5.63 -9.54
CA ASN A 237 1.67 -4.81 -8.62
C ASN A 237 3.16 -4.72 -9.02
N VAL A 238 3.62 -5.49 -10.00
CA VAL A 238 5.04 -5.71 -10.29
C VAL A 238 5.47 -5.16 -11.64
N GLY A 239 4.66 -5.35 -12.70
CA GLY A 239 5.06 -4.99 -14.06
C GLY A 239 6.14 -5.92 -14.64
N GLY A 240 6.89 -5.44 -15.63
CA GLY A 240 8.05 -6.12 -16.21
C GLY A 240 7.73 -7.54 -16.66
N LYS A 241 8.58 -8.52 -16.28
CA LYS A 241 8.42 -9.93 -16.65
C LYS A 241 7.13 -10.58 -16.16
N HIS A 242 6.57 -10.11 -15.04
CA HIS A 242 5.26 -10.58 -14.58
C HIS A 242 4.13 -10.14 -15.52
N LEU A 243 4.19 -8.91 -16.02
CA LEU A 243 3.21 -8.40 -16.99
C LEU A 243 3.30 -9.14 -18.31
N GLU A 244 4.51 -9.35 -18.84
CA GLU A 244 4.71 -10.17 -20.05
C GLU A 244 4.16 -11.60 -19.86
N ALA A 245 4.51 -12.25 -18.76
CA ALA A 245 4.05 -13.60 -18.44
C ALA A 245 2.52 -13.70 -18.31
N ALA A 246 1.90 -12.67 -17.70
CA ALA A 246 0.45 -12.60 -17.60
C ALA A 246 -0.19 -12.46 -18.98
N ILE A 247 0.28 -11.53 -19.82
CA ILE A 247 -0.24 -11.32 -21.19
C ILE A 247 -0.21 -12.62 -22.01
N ASP A 248 0.83 -13.45 -21.89
CA ASP A 248 0.93 -14.75 -22.56
C ASP A 248 -0.17 -15.75 -22.16
N ASN A 249 -0.71 -15.59 -20.96
CA ASN A 249 -1.63 -16.55 -20.34
C ASN A 249 -3.05 -16.02 -20.13
N MET A 250 -3.34 -14.78 -20.60
CA MET A 250 -4.68 -14.19 -20.51
C MET A 250 -5.67 -14.87 -21.43
N LYS A 251 -6.89 -15.09 -20.95
CA LYS A 251 -8.04 -15.45 -21.77
C LYS A 251 -8.43 -14.30 -22.70
N VAL A 252 -9.21 -14.66 -23.72
CA VAL A 252 -9.87 -13.67 -24.59
C VAL A 252 -10.81 -12.80 -23.74
N PHE A 253 -10.76 -11.48 -23.93
CA PHE A 253 -11.45 -10.45 -23.15
C PHE A 253 -10.98 -10.33 -21.69
N GLY A 254 -9.82 -10.92 -21.35
CA GLY A 254 -9.24 -10.81 -20.02
C GLY A 254 -8.89 -9.36 -19.65
N ARG A 255 -8.83 -9.09 -18.35
CA ARG A 255 -8.57 -7.75 -17.80
C ARG A 255 -7.24 -7.72 -17.05
N ILE A 256 -6.47 -6.65 -17.24
CA ILE A 256 -5.23 -6.38 -16.53
C ILE A 256 -5.41 -5.09 -15.74
N VAL A 257 -5.43 -5.21 -14.43
CA VAL A 257 -5.54 -4.10 -13.46
C VAL A 257 -4.14 -3.60 -13.14
N LEU A 258 -3.73 -2.49 -13.72
CA LEU A 258 -2.41 -1.90 -13.51
C LEU A 258 -2.42 -1.06 -12.24
N CYS A 259 -2.09 -1.68 -11.11
CA CYS A 259 -2.04 -1.05 -9.78
C CYS A 259 -0.66 -0.45 -9.48
N GLY A 260 0.41 -1.14 -9.87
CA GLY A 260 1.79 -0.70 -9.63
C GLY A 260 2.79 -1.51 -10.44
N MET A 261 4.02 -0.96 -10.54
CA MET A 261 5.12 -1.60 -11.28
C MET A 261 6.41 -1.52 -10.46
N ILE A 262 6.42 -2.16 -9.28
CA ILE A 262 7.53 -2.03 -8.31
C ILE A 262 8.87 -2.48 -8.89
N SER A 263 8.89 -3.39 -9.86
CA SER A 263 10.10 -3.82 -10.57
C SER A 263 10.80 -2.68 -11.32
N GLN A 264 10.08 -1.59 -11.61
CA GLN A 264 10.60 -0.48 -12.41
C GLN A 264 10.92 0.78 -11.59
N TYR A 265 10.49 0.86 -10.33
CA TYR A 265 10.57 2.11 -9.56
C TYR A 265 12.01 2.59 -9.33
N ASN A 266 12.95 1.65 -9.20
CA ASN A 266 14.35 1.92 -8.92
C ASN A 266 15.26 1.89 -10.14
N LEU A 267 14.70 1.73 -11.34
CA LEU A 267 15.49 1.75 -12.56
C LEU A 267 16.00 3.17 -12.86
N SER A 268 17.24 3.27 -13.31
CA SER A 268 17.86 4.51 -13.76
C SER A 268 17.46 4.91 -15.18
N SER A 269 17.05 3.94 -15.99
CA SER A 269 16.50 4.14 -17.34
C SER A 269 15.19 3.36 -17.49
N LEU A 270 14.29 3.87 -18.33
CA LEU A 270 13.05 3.16 -18.61
C LEU A 270 13.35 1.87 -19.41
N PRO A 271 12.82 0.72 -18.98
CA PRO A 271 12.96 -0.52 -19.72
C PRO A 271 12.10 -0.51 -20.98
N ALA A 272 12.37 -1.42 -21.91
CA ALA A 272 11.44 -1.73 -22.98
C ALA A 272 10.09 -2.18 -22.42
N GLY A 273 9.01 -1.88 -23.09
CA GLY A 273 7.69 -2.39 -22.77
C GLY A 273 7.56 -3.91 -23.01
N PRO A 274 6.39 -4.51 -22.68
CA PRO A 274 6.14 -5.91 -22.95
C PRO A 274 6.31 -6.23 -24.44
N SER A 275 7.18 -7.19 -24.76
CA SER A 275 7.49 -7.58 -26.14
C SER A 275 6.31 -8.27 -26.83
N ASN A 276 5.40 -8.83 -26.06
CA ASN A 276 4.21 -9.55 -26.48
C ASN A 276 2.91 -8.73 -26.43
N LEU A 277 3.00 -7.41 -26.35
CA LEU A 277 1.81 -6.53 -26.21
C LEU A 277 0.82 -6.68 -27.38
N PHE A 278 1.26 -7.14 -28.56
CA PHE A 278 0.38 -7.44 -29.69
C PHE A 278 -0.70 -8.50 -29.35
N LEU A 279 -0.47 -9.37 -28.36
CA LEU A 279 -1.48 -10.31 -27.87
C LEU A 279 -2.68 -9.61 -27.23
N ALA A 280 -2.52 -8.36 -26.76
CA ALA A 280 -3.64 -7.56 -26.28
C ALA A 280 -4.66 -7.29 -27.41
N VAL A 281 -4.21 -7.19 -28.66
CA VAL A 281 -5.09 -7.04 -29.83
C VAL A 281 -5.80 -8.37 -30.12
N THR A 282 -5.05 -9.47 -30.24
CA THR A 282 -5.62 -10.77 -30.60
C THR A 282 -6.56 -11.33 -29.55
N ASN A 283 -6.24 -11.12 -28.27
CA ASN A 283 -7.09 -11.53 -27.13
C ASN A 283 -8.09 -10.45 -26.70
N ARG A 284 -8.11 -9.26 -27.36
CA ARG A 284 -8.99 -8.13 -27.01
C ARG A 284 -8.93 -7.79 -25.50
N LEU A 285 -7.71 -7.74 -24.94
CA LEU A 285 -7.48 -7.49 -23.54
C LEU A 285 -7.83 -6.04 -23.15
N ASN A 286 -8.34 -5.85 -21.95
CA ASN A 286 -8.49 -4.54 -21.33
C ASN A 286 -7.35 -4.33 -20.32
N LEU A 287 -6.44 -3.39 -20.59
CA LEU A 287 -5.37 -2.97 -19.69
C LEU A 287 -5.73 -1.60 -19.12
N GLN A 288 -6.01 -1.51 -17.82
CA GLN A 288 -6.43 -0.26 -17.21
C GLN A 288 -5.62 0.07 -15.97
N GLY A 289 -4.98 1.25 -15.99
CA GLY A 289 -4.38 1.89 -14.81
C GLY A 289 -5.42 2.66 -14.00
N PHE A 290 -5.17 2.80 -12.69
CA PHE A 290 -6.02 3.59 -11.81
C PHE A 290 -5.23 4.18 -10.65
N ILE A 291 -5.79 5.23 -10.06
CA ILE A 291 -5.34 5.82 -8.79
C ILE A 291 -6.52 5.76 -7.82
N VAL A 292 -6.30 5.15 -6.66
CA VAL A 292 -7.37 4.91 -5.67
C VAL A 292 -8.05 6.19 -5.20
N ARG A 293 -7.36 7.34 -5.18
CA ARG A 293 -7.91 8.64 -4.79
C ARG A 293 -9.09 9.08 -5.67
N ASP A 294 -9.13 8.67 -6.92
CA ASP A 294 -10.20 8.98 -7.86
C ASP A 294 -11.50 8.20 -7.55
N HIS A 295 -11.43 7.27 -6.59
CA HIS A 295 -12.50 6.35 -6.21
C HIS A 295 -12.90 6.43 -4.73
N TYR A 296 -12.63 7.54 -4.04
CA TYR A 296 -13.02 7.72 -2.63
C TYR A 296 -14.53 7.73 -2.40
N ASN A 297 -15.33 7.89 -3.45
CA ASN A 297 -16.77 7.69 -3.41
C ASN A 297 -17.18 6.24 -3.04
N MET A 298 -16.27 5.26 -3.15
CA MET A 298 -16.51 3.87 -2.75
C MET A 298 -16.16 3.57 -1.27
N LEU A 299 -15.70 4.56 -0.50
CA LEU A 299 -15.27 4.35 0.89
C LEU A 299 -16.35 3.74 1.78
N ASN A 300 -17.59 4.18 1.67
CA ASN A 300 -18.69 3.67 2.51
C ASN A 300 -18.98 2.20 2.23
N GLU A 301 -19.05 1.83 0.96
CA GLU A 301 -19.22 0.43 0.53
C GLU A 301 -18.03 -0.43 0.97
N PHE A 302 -16.81 0.07 0.75
CA PHE A 302 -15.59 -0.59 1.19
C PHE A 302 -15.58 -0.86 2.69
N TYR A 303 -15.92 0.12 3.54
CA TYR A 303 -15.94 -0.08 4.98
C TYR A 303 -17.00 -1.08 5.41
N ALA A 304 -18.19 -1.05 4.79
CA ALA A 304 -19.26 -1.99 5.09
C ALA A 304 -18.84 -3.44 4.77
N ASP A 305 -18.31 -3.68 3.57
CA ASP A 305 -17.88 -5.00 3.14
C ASP A 305 -16.67 -5.50 3.96
N MET A 306 -15.65 -4.67 4.13
CA MET A 306 -14.44 -5.05 4.86
C MET A 306 -14.72 -5.35 6.33
N SER A 307 -15.52 -4.52 7.00
CA SER A 307 -15.91 -4.76 8.40
C SER A 307 -16.64 -6.09 8.54
N LYS A 308 -17.54 -6.41 7.61
CA LYS A 308 -18.25 -7.70 7.57
C LYS A 308 -17.26 -8.85 7.35
N TRP A 309 -16.41 -8.81 6.34
CA TRP A 309 -15.48 -9.90 6.02
C TRP A 309 -14.44 -10.13 7.14
N ILE A 310 -13.99 -9.05 7.79
CA ILE A 310 -13.09 -9.13 8.95
C ILE A 310 -13.80 -9.79 10.14
N SER A 311 -15.03 -9.36 10.48
CA SER A 311 -15.80 -9.93 11.59
C SER A 311 -16.17 -11.40 11.37
N GLU A 312 -16.38 -11.81 10.12
CA GLU A 312 -16.61 -13.20 9.71
C GLU A 312 -15.31 -14.02 9.65
N GLY A 313 -14.13 -13.43 9.93
CA GLY A 313 -12.83 -14.10 9.85
C GLY A 313 -12.39 -14.49 8.45
N LYS A 314 -13.03 -13.93 7.40
CA LYS A 314 -12.76 -14.24 5.99
C LYS A 314 -11.51 -13.56 5.45
N ILE A 315 -11.04 -12.50 6.12
CA ILE A 315 -9.80 -11.81 5.75
C ILE A 315 -8.79 -11.94 6.89
N LYS A 316 -7.63 -12.45 6.57
CA LYS A 316 -6.45 -12.50 7.44
C LYS A 316 -5.52 -11.36 7.08
N TRP A 317 -4.92 -10.76 8.09
CA TRP A 317 -4.07 -9.59 7.94
C TRP A 317 -2.69 -9.82 8.54
N ASN A 318 -1.67 -9.30 7.92
CA ASN A 318 -0.30 -9.34 8.42
C ASN A 318 0.36 -7.97 8.29
N GLU A 319 1.21 -7.64 9.25
CA GLU A 319 1.94 -6.39 9.33
C GLU A 319 3.42 -6.69 9.61
N THR A 320 4.29 -5.97 8.91
CA THR A 320 5.72 -5.93 9.21
C THR A 320 6.01 -4.58 9.85
N VAL A 321 6.46 -4.59 11.09
CA VAL A 321 6.62 -3.38 11.91
C VAL A 321 8.08 -3.10 12.18
N PHE A 322 8.49 -1.85 11.95
CA PHE A 322 9.74 -1.28 12.43
C PHE A 322 9.41 -0.29 13.56
N GLU A 323 10.20 -0.30 14.63
CA GLU A 323 10.03 0.62 15.75
C GLU A 323 11.02 1.78 15.66
N GLY A 324 10.54 2.99 16.02
CA GLY A 324 11.31 4.23 15.98
C GLY A 324 11.30 4.92 14.61
N LEU A 325 11.10 6.24 14.63
CA LEU A 325 11.08 7.06 13.43
C LEU A 325 12.40 6.97 12.64
N GLU A 326 13.51 6.83 13.34
CA GLU A 326 14.88 6.70 12.76
C GLU A 326 15.02 5.45 11.88
N ASN A 327 14.18 4.45 12.07
CA ASN A 327 14.16 3.23 11.26
C ASN A 327 13.21 3.31 10.05
N ALA A 328 12.49 4.42 9.86
CA ALA A 328 11.60 4.61 8.73
C ALA A 328 12.31 4.50 7.35
N PRO A 329 13.54 5.03 7.15
CA PRO A 329 14.31 4.79 5.93
C PRO A 329 14.57 3.32 5.69
N LYS A 330 14.97 2.55 6.71
CA LYS A 330 15.22 1.10 6.60
C LYS A 330 13.96 0.34 6.23
N ALA A 331 12.84 0.64 6.88
CA ALA A 331 11.52 0.06 6.55
C ALA A 331 11.14 0.33 5.09
N PHE A 332 11.38 1.54 4.60
CA PHE A 332 11.11 1.90 3.21
C PHE A 332 12.01 1.13 2.23
N LEU A 333 13.30 1.01 2.52
CA LEU A 333 14.25 0.25 1.68
C LEU A 333 13.93 -1.25 1.65
N ALA A 334 13.47 -1.80 2.77
CA ALA A 334 13.07 -3.20 2.92
C ALA A 334 11.91 -3.60 1.97
N LEU A 335 11.02 -2.65 1.61
CA LEU A 335 9.95 -2.89 0.62
C LEU A 335 10.50 -3.35 -0.72
N PHE A 336 11.58 -2.72 -1.22
CA PHE A 336 12.16 -3.03 -2.53
C PHE A 336 12.99 -4.30 -2.54
N LYS A 337 13.36 -4.80 -1.36
CA LYS A 337 14.02 -6.10 -1.18
C LYS A 337 12.99 -7.22 -1.00
N GLY A 338 11.71 -6.86 -0.80
CA GLY A 338 10.64 -7.81 -0.52
C GLY A 338 10.76 -8.43 0.86
N GLU A 339 11.22 -7.70 1.87
CA GLU A 339 11.40 -8.19 3.24
C GLU A 339 10.11 -8.13 4.07
N ASN A 340 9.05 -7.47 3.55
CA ASN A 340 7.75 -7.41 4.23
C ASN A 340 6.83 -8.58 3.86
N THR A 341 6.03 -9.01 4.81
CA THR A 341 4.78 -9.76 4.58
C THR A 341 3.62 -8.88 5.06
N GLY A 342 2.62 -8.68 4.20
CA GLY A 342 1.53 -7.75 4.47
C GLY A 342 1.96 -6.29 4.41
N LYS A 343 1.38 -5.48 5.30
CA LYS A 343 1.62 -4.02 5.35
C LYS A 343 2.89 -3.68 6.12
N MET A 344 3.75 -2.87 5.50
CA MET A 344 4.91 -2.29 6.19
C MET A 344 4.49 -1.03 6.95
N LEU A 345 4.78 -1.00 8.23
CA LEU A 345 4.47 0.09 9.16
C LEU A 345 5.71 0.48 9.99
N VAL A 346 5.71 1.73 10.44
CA VAL A 346 6.66 2.20 11.45
C VAL A 346 5.87 2.69 12.66
N LYS A 347 6.17 2.12 13.83
CA LYS A 347 5.65 2.58 15.11
C LYS A 347 6.53 3.70 15.63
N ILE A 348 5.99 4.93 15.66
CA ILE A 348 6.75 6.14 16.04
C ILE A 348 6.63 6.40 17.53
N GLY A 349 5.43 6.25 18.11
CA GLY A 349 5.14 6.55 19.49
C GLY A 349 4.38 5.45 20.22
N SER A 350 4.17 5.62 21.52
CA SER A 350 3.31 4.74 22.32
C SER A 350 1.83 4.94 21.99
N ASP A 351 1.03 3.88 22.10
CA ASP A 351 -0.41 3.91 21.80
C ASP A 351 -1.21 4.72 22.84
N ALA A 352 -0.64 5.00 24.02
CA ALA A 352 -1.27 5.79 25.08
C ALA A 352 -0.51 7.09 25.32
N LEU A 353 -1.27 8.14 25.69
CA LEU A 353 -0.68 9.30 26.38
C LEU A 353 -0.22 8.81 27.76
N VAL A 354 1.07 8.93 28.02
CA VAL A 354 1.63 8.76 29.37
C VAL A 354 1.34 9.99 30.18
#